data_3cc89a3361f971a478c78b3f47e1b10f
#
_entry.id   3cc89a3361f971a478c78b3f47e1b10f
#
_cell.length_a   1.000
_cell.length_b   1.000
_cell.length_c   1.000
_cell.angle_alpha   90.00
_cell.angle_beta   90.00
_cell.angle_gamma   90.00
#
_symmetry.space_group_name_H-M   'P 1'
#
loop_
_entity.id
_entity.type
_entity.pdbx_description
1 polymer ?
#
loop_
_entity_poly.entity_id
_entity_poly.type
_entity_poly.pdbx_seq_one_letter_code
_entity_poly.pdbx_strand_id
1 'polypeptide(L)'
;TINLAMYLAPLVAVGLYDRHGFFWIIGVALVIALVGIGSVGLIRYPKREKVPRPAFSLDRFILVKALPAALAYLLVAIPYGMLLSFVVLYGKEIEVPNPGYFFICMAIGVGTARLISGRLVDHGKIHVVSIVSLVSLAISFSVFATVHTSFVFFACALAIGIGFGVSVPAFQCLFVNVAPHHMRGTATSTYLTSFDFGMGIGMLSAGFIATHTNLATAYLSLIHISEPTRQAE
;
A
#
# COMPACT_ATOMS: atom_id res chain seq x y z
N THR A 1 5.00 11.93 -2.23
CA THR A 1 4.78 12.08 -3.69
C THR A 1 4.26 10.79 -4.34
N ILE A 2 4.93 9.64 -4.21
CA ILE A 2 4.53 8.37 -4.83
C ILE A 2 3.08 7.99 -4.44
N ASN A 3 2.72 8.05 -3.17
CA ASN A 3 1.39 7.64 -2.72
C ASN A 3 0.28 8.57 -3.23
N LEU A 4 0.55 9.87 -3.35
CA LEU A 4 -0.43 10.78 -3.94
C LEU A 4 -0.71 10.42 -5.41
N ALA A 5 0.34 10.06 -6.16
CA ALA A 5 0.20 9.59 -7.53
C ALA A 5 -0.61 8.29 -7.62
N MET A 6 -0.38 7.32 -6.71
CA MET A 6 -1.13 6.05 -6.69
C MET A 6 -2.64 6.25 -6.50
N TYR A 7 -3.06 7.27 -5.74
CA TYR A 7 -4.48 7.52 -5.49
C TYR A 7 -5.14 8.43 -6.54
N LEU A 8 -4.36 9.38 -7.10
CA LEU A 8 -4.88 10.27 -8.14
C LEU A 8 -4.90 9.61 -9.53
N ALA A 9 -3.95 8.69 -9.80
CA ALA A 9 -3.85 8.07 -11.12
C ALA A 9 -5.13 7.34 -11.56
N PRO A 10 -5.79 6.48 -10.75
CA PRO A 10 -7.04 5.84 -11.13
C PRO A 10 -8.16 6.85 -11.41
N LEU A 11 -8.22 7.93 -10.63
CA LEU A 11 -9.24 8.97 -10.79
C LEU A 11 -9.08 9.72 -12.11
N VAL A 12 -7.85 10.11 -12.43
CA VAL A 12 -7.51 10.78 -13.69
C VAL A 12 -7.74 9.82 -14.85
N ALA A 13 -7.36 8.53 -14.71
CA ALA A 13 -7.52 7.53 -15.74
C ALA A 13 -8.99 7.29 -16.08
N VAL A 14 -9.88 7.16 -15.07
CA VAL A 14 -11.32 6.99 -15.29
C VAL A 14 -11.92 8.22 -15.95
N GLY A 15 -11.63 9.42 -15.44
CA GLY A 15 -12.14 10.66 -16.04
C GLY A 15 -11.66 10.90 -17.48
N LEU A 16 -10.44 10.46 -17.80
CA LEU A 16 -9.88 10.54 -19.14
C LEU A 16 -10.50 9.51 -20.07
N TYR A 17 -10.74 8.29 -19.57
CA TYR A 17 -11.39 7.22 -20.30
C TYR A 17 -12.80 7.59 -20.73
N ASP A 18 -13.60 8.11 -19.79
CA ASP A 18 -15.01 8.46 -20.04
C ASP A 18 -15.16 9.61 -21.05
N ARG A 19 -14.19 10.53 -21.12
CA ARG A 19 -14.27 11.69 -22.02
C ARG A 19 -13.60 11.48 -23.38
N HIS A 20 -12.48 10.75 -23.43
CA HIS A 20 -11.59 10.73 -24.59
C HIS A 20 -11.20 9.32 -25.05
N GLY A 21 -11.54 8.28 -24.27
CA GLY A 21 -11.25 6.89 -24.58
C GLY A 21 -9.81 6.45 -24.21
N PHE A 22 -9.53 5.18 -24.48
CA PHE A 22 -8.34 4.47 -24.02
C PHE A 22 -7.01 5.05 -24.52
N PHE A 23 -6.97 5.49 -25.78
CA PHE A 23 -5.72 6.01 -26.39
C PHE A 23 -5.18 7.26 -25.70
N TRP A 24 -6.05 8.09 -25.13
CA TRP A 24 -5.65 9.29 -24.40
C TRP A 24 -4.96 8.95 -23.07
N ILE A 25 -5.36 7.87 -22.41
CA ILE A 25 -4.70 7.40 -21.19
C ILE A 25 -3.25 7.01 -21.51
N ILE A 26 -3.05 6.25 -22.60
CA ILE A 26 -1.71 5.85 -23.05
C ILE A 26 -0.88 7.09 -23.42
N GLY A 27 -1.45 8.04 -24.14
CA GLY A 27 -0.78 9.27 -24.54
C GLY A 27 -0.28 10.09 -23.33
N VAL A 28 -1.15 10.30 -22.34
CA VAL A 28 -0.79 11.01 -21.12
C VAL A 28 0.27 10.26 -20.32
N ALA A 29 0.13 8.93 -20.18
CA ALA A 29 1.12 8.10 -19.49
C ALA A 29 2.50 8.18 -20.17
N LEU A 30 2.53 8.17 -21.50
CA LEU A 30 3.76 8.28 -22.30
C LEU A 30 4.42 9.66 -22.12
N VAL A 31 3.65 10.73 -22.15
CA VAL A 31 4.16 12.09 -21.90
C VAL A 31 4.77 12.20 -20.49
N ILE A 32 4.07 11.69 -19.47
CA ILE A 32 4.59 11.69 -18.09
C ILE A 32 5.89 10.89 -18.00
N ALA A 33 5.96 9.72 -18.65
CA ALA A 33 7.16 8.89 -18.67
C ALA A 33 8.34 9.60 -19.37
N LEU A 34 8.11 10.29 -20.50
CA LEU A 34 9.12 11.05 -21.20
C LEU A 34 9.65 12.24 -20.37
N VAL A 35 8.77 12.95 -19.69
CA VAL A 35 9.14 14.01 -18.74
C VAL A 35 9.97 13.44 -17.58
N GLY A 36 9.59 12.24 -17.06
CA GLY A 36 10.36 11.51 -16.05
C GLY A 36 11.77 11.17 -16.53
N ILE A 37 11.91 10.62 -17.73
CA ILE A 37 13.22 10.30 -18.33
C ILE A 37 14.05 11.58 -18.52
N GLY A 38 13.45 12.64 -19.05
CA GLY A 38 14.15 13.93 -19.24
C GLY A 38 14.64 14.52 -17.92
N SER A 39 13.87 14.39 -16.83
CA SER A 39 14.27 14.89 -15.52
C SER A 39 15.47 14.15 -14.92
N VAL A 40 15.66 12.87 -15.23
CA VAL A 40 16.84 12.09 -14.80
C VAL A 40 18.14 12.67 -15.38
N GLY A 41 18.10 13.18 -16.61
CA GLY A 41 19.27 13.84 -17.24
C GLY A 41 19.74 15.10 -16.50
N LEU A 42 18.86 15.74 -15.69
CA LEU A 42 19.20 16.92 -14.90
C LEU A 42 19.87 16.59 -13.56
N ILE A 43 19.87 15.31 -13.14
CA ILE A 43 20.42 14.87 -11.85
C ILE A 43 21.94 14.74 -11.97
N ARG A 44 22.69 15.59 -11.27
CA ARG A 44 24.14 15.47 -11.13
C ARG A 44 24.46 14.48 -10.01
N TYR A 45 25.00 13.30 -10.37
CA TYR A 45 25.43 12.31 -9.37
C TYR A 45 26.78 12.72 -8.78
N PRO A 46 26.93 12.84 -7.44
CA PRO A 46 28.23 12.96 -6.82
C PRO A 46 29.03 11.66 -7.08
N LYS A 47 30.34 11.80 -7.37
CA LYS A 47 31.23 10.64 -7.52
C LYS A 47 31.24 9.86 -6.23
N ARG A 48 30.66 8.65 -6.22
CA ARG A 48 30.72 7.72 -5.08
C ARG A 48 32.12 7.12 -5.00
N GLU A 49 32.74 7.18 -3.82
CA GLU A 49 33.93 6.38 -3.52
C GLU A 49 33.59 4.90 -3.69
N LYS A 50 34.50 4.16 -4.35
CA LYS A 50 34.33 2.72 -4.57
C LYS A 50 34.51 2.00 -3.22
N VAL A 51 33.41 1.70 -2.54
CA VAL A 51 33.42 0.84 -1.36
C VAL A 51 33.71 -0.60 -1.82
N PRO A 52 34.64 -1.32 -1.13
CA PRO A 52 34.91 -2.73 -1.44
C PRO A 52 33.61 -3.53 -1.44
N ARG A 53 33.40 -4.34 -2.47
CA ARG A 53 32.18 -5.16 -2.58
C ARG A 53 32.25 -6.25 -1.50
N PRO A 54 31.35 -6.28 -0.52
CA PRO A 54 31.29 -7.35 0.46
C PRO A 54 30.97 -8.69 -0.22
N ALA A 55 31.37 -9.80 0.42
CA ALA A 55 31.08 -11.15 -0.05
C ALA A 55 29.58 -11.35 -0.29
N PHE A 56 29.24 -12.29 -1.17
CA PHE A 56 27.87 -12.62 -1.53
C PHE A 56 27.16 -13.21 -0.29
N SER A 57 26.20 -12.50 0.28
CA SER A 57 25.38 -12.94 1.41
C SER A 57 23.91 -12.64 1.16
N LEU A 58 23.00 -13.42 1.74
CA LEU A 58 21.54 -13.19 1.66
C LEU A 58 21.16 -11.83 2.23
N ASP A 59 21.86 -11.36 3.27
CA ASP A 59 21.69 -10.02 3.85
C ASP A 59 21.89 -8.87 2.86
N ARG A 60 22.50 -9.14 1.72
CA ARG A 60 22.67 -8.15 0.65
C ARG A 60 21.37 -7.91 -0.12
N PHE A 61 20.49 -8.89 -0.19
CA PHE A 61 19.24 -8.85 -0.95
C PHE A 61 18.04 -8.60 -0.04
N ILE A 62 18.03 -9.24 1.14
CA ILE A 62 16.95 -9.16 2.12
C ILE A 62 17.57 -8.90 3.49
N LEU A 63 17.08 -7.90 4.20
CA LEU A 63 17.51 -7.61 5.56
C LEU A 63 16.89 -8.63 6.52
N VAL A 64 17.63 -9.72 6.86
CA VAL A 64 17.13 -10.83 7.68
C VAL A 64 16.62 -10.36 9.05
N LYS A 65 17.28 -9.37 9.66
CA LYS A 65 16.87 -8.78 10.94
C LYS A 65 15.49 -8.11 10.90
N ALA A 66 15.05 -7.66 9.73
CA ALA A 66 13.74 -7.03 9.54
C ALA A 66 12.67 -8.03 9.06
N LEU A 67 12.97 -9.31 8.95
CA LEU A 67 12.05 -10.32 8.43
C LEU A 67 10.71 -10.40 9.19
N PRO A 68 10.65 -10.32 10.53
CA PRO A 68 9.38 -10.29 11.25
C PRO A 68 8.52 -9.08 10.87
N ALA A 69 9.13 -7.90 10.74
CA ALA A 69 8.44 -6.70 10.30
C ALA A 69 8.01 -6.79 8.82
N ALA A 70 8.82 -7.45 7.98
CA ALA A 70 8.52 -7.71 6.58
C ALA A 70 7.30 -8.62 6.42
N LEU A 71 7.21 -9.69 7.23
CA LEU A 71 6.06 -10.59 7.24
C LEU A 71 4.79 -9.88 7.71
N ALA A 72 4.86 -9.11 8.80
CA ALA A 72 3.72 -8.34 9.29
C ALA A 72 3.21 -7.35 8.23
N TYR A 73 4.12 -6.65 7.55
CA TYR A 73 3.76 -5.69 6.53
C TYR A 73 3.22 -6.35 5.24
N LEU A 74 3.77 -7.51 4.87
CA LEU A 74 3.27 -8.35 3.78
C LEU A 74 1.82 -8.78 4.04
N LEU A 75 1.51 -9.27 5.25
CA LEU A 75 0.15 -9.71 5.61
C LEU A 75 -0.88 -8.58 5.47
N VAL A 76 -0.51 -7.35 5.87
CA VAL A 76 -1.40 -6.19 5.71
C VAL A 76 -1.51 -5.74 4.25
N ALA A 77 -0.48 -5.98 3.43
CA ALA A 77 -0.53 -5.65 2.01
C ALA A 77 -1.44 -6.58 1.19
N ILE A 78 -1.74 -7.80 1.69
CA ILE A 78 -2.65 -8.74 1.01
C ILE A 78 -4.06 -8.14 0.84
N PRO A 79 -4.79 -7.75 1.90
CA PRO A 79 -6.11 -7.15 1.75
C PRO A 79 -6.08 -5.82 1.00
N TYR A 80 -4.95 -5.09 1.06
CA TYR A 80 -4.78 -3.87 0.28
C TYR A 80 -4.71 -4.13 -1.23
N GLY A 81 -3.98 -5.17 -1.66
CA GLY A 81 -3.92 -5.57 -3.07
C GLY A 81 -5.28 -5.95 -3.63
N MET A 82 -6.06 -6.71 -2.85
CA MET A 82 -7.44 -7.02 -3.19
C MET A 82 -8.30 -5.76 -3.30
N LEU A 83 -8.19 -4.86 -2.34
CA LEU A 83 -8.96 -3.61 -2.30
C LEU A 83 -8.72 -2.79 -3.57
N LEU A 84 -7.47 -2.56 -3.96
CA LEU A 84 -7.14 -1.77 -5.14
C LEU A 84 -7.73 -2.35 -6.42
N SER A 85 -7.81 -3.67 -6.53
CA SER A 85 -8.27 -4.35 -7.75
C SER A 85 -9.79 -4.50 -7.82
N PHE A 86 -10.45 -4.76 -6.68
CA PHE A 86 -11.83 -5.22 -6.66
C PHE A 86 -12.81 -4.31 -5.94
N VAL A 87 -12.37 -3.21 -5.30
CA VAL A 87 -13.25 -2.34 -4.50
C VAL A 87 -14.39 -1.73 -5.32
N VAL A 88 -14.14 -1.35 -6.57
CA VAL A 88 -15.19 -0.78 -7.44
C VAL A 88 -16.21 -1.86 -7.84
N LEU A 89 -15.73 -3.08 -8.10
CA LEU A 89 -16.59 -4.23 -8.41
C LEU A 89 -17.46 -4.58 -7.20
N TYR A 90 -16.84 -4.67 -6.02
CA TYR A 90 -17.54 -4.91 -4.75
C TYR A 90 -18.58 -3.83 -4.45
N GLY A 91 -18.23 -2.56 -4.65
CA GLY A 91 -19.18 -1.45 -4.47
C GLY A 91 -20.38 -1.53 -5.41
N LYS A 92 -20.21 -2.04 -6.65
CA LYS A 92 -21.33 -2.31 -7.57
C LYS A 92 -22.18 -3.49 -7.10
N GLU A 93 -21.57 -4.55 -6.56
CA GLU A 93 -22.26 -5.73 -6.02
C GLU A 93 -23.18 -5.37 -4.84
N ILE A 94 -22.75 -4.44 -3.97
CA ILE A 94 -23.55 -3.95 -2.84
C ILE A 94 -24.34 -2.66 -3.15
N GLU A 95 -24.52 -2.35 -4.44
CA GLU A 95 -25.34 -1.23 -4.96
C GLU A 95 -24.92 0.15 -4.45
N VAL A 96 -23.64 0.38 -4.18
CA VAL A 96 -23.13 1.71 -3.78
C VAL A 96 -23.14 2.66 -4.97
N PRO A 97 -23.74 3.86 -4.85
CA PRO A 97 -23.68 4.89 -5.90
C PRO A 97 -22.23 5.35 -6.13
N ASN A 98 -21.75 5.32 -7.36
CA ASN A 98 -20.42 5.79 -7.77
C ASN A 98 -19.29 5.23 -6.89
N PRO A 99 -19.06 3.90 -6.85
CA PRO A 99 -18.08 3.27 -5.96
C PRO A 99 -16.64 3.75 -6.20
N GLY A 100 -16.34 4.36 -7.35
CA GLY A 100 -15.04 4.98 -7.63
C GLY A 100 -14.66 6.12 -6.67
N TYR A 101 -15.62 6.76 -6.01
CA TYR A 101 -15.35 7.77 -4.99
C TYR A 101 -14.65 7.21 -3.73
N PHE A 102 -14.61 5.88 -3.60
CA PHE A 102 -13.79 5.21 -2.59
C PHE A 102 -12.35 5.71 -2.61
N PHE A 103 -11.74 5.81 -3.79
CA PHE A 103 -10.36 6.27 -3.94
C PHE A 103 -10.17 7.73 -3.54
N ILE A 104 -11.19 8.59 -3.70
CA ILE A 104 -11.15 9.98 -3.22
C ILE A 104 -11.14 10.00 -1.69
N CYS A 105 -12.06 9.28 -1.06
CA CYS A 105 -12.13 9.19 0.41
C CYS A 105 -10.82 8.62 0.98
N MET A 106 -10.27 7.59 0.35
CA MET A 106 -8.99 7.00 0.74
C MET A 106 -7.83 7.99 0.57
N ALA A 107 -7.80 8.77 -0.53
CA ALA A 107 -6.77 9.80 -0.76
C ALA A 107 -6.83 10.91 0.30
N ILE A 108 -8.03 11.35 0.69
CA ILE A 108 -8.24 12.31 1.79
C ILE A 108 -7.72 11.73 3.10
N GLY A 109 -8.04 10.45 3.39
CA GLY A 109 -7.52 9.75 4.57
C GLY A 109 -6.00 9.71 4.63
N VAL A 110 -5.34 9.33 3.55
CA VAL A 110 -3.87 9.31 3.45
C VAL A 110 -3.30 10.72 3.59
N GLY A 111 -3.91 11.72 2.96
CA GLY A 111 -3.47 13.11 3.03
C GLY A 111 -3.52 13.66 4.46
N THR A 112 -4.65 13.47 5.15
CA THR A 112 -4.83 13.90 6.56
C THR A 112 -3.87 13.18 7.50
N ALA A 113 -3.71 11.86 7.33
CA ALA A 113 -2.77 11.07 8.12
C ALA A 113 -1.32 11.54 7.97
N ARG A 114 -0.91 11.96 6.77
CA ARG A 114 0.45 12.46 6.54
C ARG A 114 0.76 13.76 7.24
N LEU A 115 -0.22 14.62 7.45
CA LEU A 115 -0.04 15.85 8.22
C LEU A 115 0.24 15.57 9.70
N ILE A 116 -0.28 14.44 10.21
CA ILE A 116 -0.18 14.05 11.62
C ILE A 116 1.00 13.07 11.84
N SER A 117 1.24 12.15 10.91
CA SER A 117 2.21 11.05 11.06
C SER A 117 3.66 11.53 11.21
N GLY A 118 4.04 12.64 10.57
CA GLY A 118 5.37 13.21 10.70
C GLY A 118 5.72 13.49 12.16
N ARG A 119 4.83 14.16 12.90
CA ARG A 119 5.02 14.47 14.31
C ARG A 119 5.06 13.23 15.21
N LEU A 120 4.25 12.20 14.90
CA LEU A 120 4.19 10.96 15.68
C LEU A 120 5.45 10.11 15.53
N VAL A 121 6.02 10.05 14.33
CA VAL A 121 7.25 9.30 14.03
C VAL A 121 8.47 9.99 14.65
N ASP A 122 8.51 11.33 14.64
CA ASP A 122 9.63 12.12 15.17
C ASP A 122 9.81 11.98 16.70
N HIS A 123 8.74 11.62 17.44
CA HIS A 123 8.80 11.41 18.89
C HIS A 123 9.39 10.03 19.31
N GLY A 124 9.99 9.28 18.40
CA GLY A 124 10.69 8.02 18.70
C GLY A 124 9.79 6.81 19.03
N LYS A 125 8.45 6.94 18.93
CA LYS A 125 7.49 5.87 19.24
C LYS A 125 7.10 5.03 18.01
N ILE A 126 8.07 4.77 17.12
CA ILE A 126 7.84 4.13 15.82
C ILE A 126 7.13 2.78 15.96
N HIS A 127 7.54 1.94 16.92
CA HIS A 127 6.92 0.63 17.16
C HIS A 127 5.45 0.76 17.55
N VAL A 128 5.11 1.69 18.45
CA VAL A 128 3.72 1.92 18.88
C VAL A 128 2.88 2.42 17.71
N VAL A 129 3.42 3.36 16.94
CA VAL A 129 2.73 3.92 15.76
C VAL A 129 2.49 2.83 14.72
N SER A 130 3.46 1.95 14.47
CA SER A 130 3.32 0.82 13.55
C SER A 130 2.24 -0.15 14.02
N ILE A 131 2.23 -0.55 15.29
CA ILE A 131 1.23 -1.47 15.84
C ILE A 131 -0.17 -0.85 15.78
N VAL A 132 -0.33 0.39 16.23
CA VAL A 132 -1.63 1.08 16.21
C VAL A 132 -2.16 1.21 14.79
N SER A 133 -1.31 1.52 13.81
CA SER A 133 -1.73 1.60 12.41
C SER A 133 -2.16 0.24 11.84
N LEU A 134 -1.48 -0.86 12.20
CA LEU A 134 -1.86 -2.21 11.79
C LEU A 134 -3.20 -2.63 12.39
N VAL A 135 -3.40 -2.41 13.69
CA VAL A 135 -4.66 -2.71 14.37
C VAL A 135 -5.82 -1.89 13.77
N SER A 136 -5.59 -0.60 13.52
CA SER A 136 -6.58 0.26 12.86
C SER A 136 -6.95 -0.25 11.46
N LEU A 137 -5.97 -0.69 10.68
CA LEU A 137 -6.20 -1.28 9.36
C LEU A 137 -6.99 -2.60 9.47
N ALA A 138 -6.61 -3.50 10.37
CA ALA A 138 -7.31 -4.77 10.57
C ALA A 138 -8.79 -4.53 10.92
N ILE A 139 -9.08 -3.62 11.86
CA ILE A 139 -10.44 -3.25 12.23
C ILE A 139 -11.19 -2.66 11.02
N SER A 140 -10.57 -1.74 10.29
CA SER A 140 -11.19 -1.10 9.13
C SER A 140 -11.52 -2.09 8.01
N PHE A 141 -10.64 -3.04 7.72
CA PHE A 141 -10.90 -4.10 6.75
C PHE A 141 -11.98 -5.06 7.23
N SER A 142 -12.01 -5.42 8.53
CA SER A 142 -13.04 -6.30 9.10
C SER A 142 -14.43 -5.65 9.01
N VAL A 143 -14.56 -4.36 9.35
CA VAL A 143 -15.82 -3.62 9.21
C VAL A 143 -16.20 -3.50 7.73
N PHE A 144 -15.26 -3.22 6.85
CA PHE A 144 -15.49 -3.12 5.40
C PHE A 144 -16.07 -4.40 4.81
N ALA A 145 -15.60 -5.56 5.27
CA ALA A 145 -16.06 -6.86 4.78
C ALA A 145 -17.43 -7.31 5.34
N THR A 146 -17.83 -6.79 6.51
CA THR A 146 -19.04 -7.24 7.22
C THR A 146 -20.24 -6.34 7.02
N VAL A 147 -20.05 -5.06 6.72
CA VAL A 147 -21.12 -4.06 6.66
C VAL A 147 -21.31 -3.54 5.23
N HIS A 148 -22.50 -3.76 4.65
CA HIS A 148 -22.81 -3.52 3.25
C HIS A 148 -23.66 -2.25 3.06
N THR A 149 -23.28 -1.14 3.68
CA THR A 149 -23.96 0.15 3.49
C THR A 149 -23.06 1.17 2.84
N SER A 150 -23.62 2.04 1.98
CA SER A 150 -22.84 3.07 1.26
C SER A 150 -22.07 3.99 2.21
N PHE A 151 -22.66 4.34 3.36
CA PHE A 151 -21.99 5.19 4.36
C PHE A 151 -20.75 4.50 4.93
N VAL A 152 -20.87 3.23 5.34
CA VAL A 152 -19.73 2.46 5.89
C VAL A 152 -18.67 2.20 4.82
N PHE A 153 -19.06 1.97 3.60
CA PHE A 153 -18.14 1.80 2.46
C PHE A 153 -17.18 2.99 2.34
N PHE A 154 -17.69 4.23 2.34
CA PHE A 154 -16.86 5.43 2.25
C PHE A 154 -16.15 5.77 3.57
N ALA A 155 -16.76 5.50 4.71
CA ALA A 155 -16.12 5.68 6.02
C ALA A 155 -14.91 4.74 6.18
N CYS A 156 -15.03 3.48 5.76
CA CYS A 156 -13.92 2.54 5.74
C CYS A 156 -12.83 2.97 4.75
N ALA A 157 -13.17 3.54 3.60
CA ALA A 157 -12.20 4.10 2.68
C ALA A 157 -11.32 5.17 3.35
N LEU A 158 -11.94 6.09 4.08
CA LEU A 158 -11.24 7.12 4.84
C LEU A 158 -10.36 6.50 5.93
N ALA A 159 -10.90 5.56 6.72
CA ALA A 159 -10.18 4.91 7.81
C ALA A 159 -8.98 4.08 7.31
N ILE A 160 -9.15 3.30 6.23
CA ILE A 160 -8.09 2.57 5.56
C ILE A 160 -7.03 3.54 5.02
N GLY A 161 -7.46 4.66 4.42
CA GLY A 161 -6.55 5.72 3.98
C GLY A 161 -5.72 6.29 5.11
N ILE A 162 -6.32 6.60 6.27
CA ILE A 162 -5.60 7.05 7.47
C ILE A 162 -4.61 5.99 7.93
N GLY A 163 -5.02 4.73 8.03
CA GLY A 163 -4.17 3.62 8.43
C GLY A 163 -2.93 3.48 7.54
N PHE A 164 -3.09 3.46 6.21
CA PHE A 164 -1.96 3.41 5.27
C PHE A 164 -1.13 4.69 5.26
N GLY A 165 -1.76 5.86 5.40
CA GLY A 165 -1.06 7.14 5.50
C GLY A 165 -0.07 7.20 6.66
N VAL A 166 -0.37 6.51 7.77
CA VAL A 166 0.50 6.37 8.93
C VAL A 166 1.46 5.19 8.80
N SER A 167 0.98 4.00 8.39
CA SER A 167 1.78 2.76 8.38
C SER A 167 2.95 2.84 7.40
N VAL A 168 2.74 3.37 6.19
CA VAL A 168 3.77 3.45 5.15
C VAL A 168 5.05 4.15 5.64
N PRO A 169 5.02 5.40 6.15
CA PRO A 169 6.22 6.06 6.65
C PRO A 169 6.75 5.42 7.94
N ALA A 170 5.88 4.90 8.82
CA ALA A 170 6.30 4.24 10.05
C ALA A 170 7.11 2.97 9.76
N PHE A 171 6.62 2.09 8.88
CA PHE A 171 7.35 0.90 8.48
C PHE A 171 8.63 1.22 7.71
N GLN A 172 8.60 2.18 6.79
CA GLN A 172 9.80 2.60 6.08
C GLN A 172 10.90 3.07 7.06
N CYS A 173 10.53 3.86 8.07
CA CYS A 173 11.44 4.31 9.11
C CYS A 173 11.92 3.14 9.98
N LEU A 174 11.04 2.22 10.37
CA LEU A 174 11.37 1.01 11.15
C LEU A 174 12.44 0.18 10.43
N PHE A 175 12.26 -0.12 9.15
CA PHE A 175 13.23 -0.89 8.36
C PHE A 175 14.59 -0.20 8.26
N VAL A 176 14.59 1.11 8.01
CA VAL A 176 15.84 1.89 7.91
C VAL A 176 16.56 1.98 9.23
N ASN A 177 15.84 2.05 10.37
CA ASN A 177 16.44 2.13 11.71
C ASN A 177 17.04 0.81 12.20
N VAL A 178 16.46 -0.33 11.79
CA VAL A 178 17.00 -1.66 12.11
C VAL A 178 18.26 -1.97 11.29
N ALA A 179 18.46 -1.29 10.15
CA ALA A 179 19.56 -1.54 9.24
C ALA A 179 20.82 -0.74 9.60
N PRO A 180 22.02 -1.35 9.52
CA PRO A 180 23.28 -0.62 9.52
C PRO A 180 23.33 0.42 8.40
N HIS A 181 24.11 1.49 8.58
CA HIS A 181 24.18 2.59 7.61
C HIS A 181 24.47 2.14 6.16
N HIS A 182 25.34 1.14 5.99
CA HIS A 182 25.73 0.60 4.68
C HIS A 182 24.65 -0.31 4.05
N MET A 183 23.63 -0.75 4.81
CA MET A 183 22.54 -1.65 4.37
C MET A 183 21.18 -0.95 4.28
N ARG A 184 21.12 0.36 4.39
CA ARG A 184 19.85 1.11 4.27
C ARG A 184 19.14 0.91 2.93
N GLY A 185 19.91 0.74 1.85
CA GLY A 185 19.35 0.39 0.54
C GLY A 185 18.66 -0.97 0.55
N THR A 186 19.29 -1.99 1.14
CA THR A 186 18.71 -3.32 1.32
C THR A 186 17.46 -3.27 2.20
N ALA A 187 17.46 -2.47 3.28
CA ALA A 187 16.29 -2.29 4.12
C ALA A 187 15.09 -1.72 3.35
N THR A 188 15.33 -0.68 2.56
CA THR A 188 14.29 -0.09 1.71
C THR A 188 13.79 -1.07 0.66
N SER A 189 14.69 -1.85 0.05
CA SER A 189 14.33 -2.89 -0.91
C SER A 189 13.47 -3.97 -0.24
N THR A 190 13.87 -4.46 0.94
CA THR A 190 13.10 -5.47 1.70
C THR A 190 11.70 -4.97 2.06
N TYR A 191 11.60 -3.71 2.50
CA TYR A 191 10.34 -3.05 2.78
C TYR A 191 9.40 -3.01 1.55
N LEU A 192 9.90 -2.53 0.41
CA LEU A 192 9.13 -2.44 -0.83
C LEU A 192 8.73 -3.83 -1.35
N THR A 193 9.69 -4.77 -1.38
CA THR A 193 9.42 -6.13 -1.84
C THR A 193 8.35 -6.83 -1.00
N SER A 194 8.38 -6.69 0.34
CA SER A 194 7.36 -7.29 1.20
C SER A 194 5.97 -6.71 0.93
N PHE A 195 5.87 -5.40 0.68
CA PHE A 195 4.62 -4.75 0.34
C PHE A 195 4.09 -5.19 -1.03
N ASP A 196 4.94 -5.13 -2.06
CA ASP A 196 4.56 -5.48 -3.43
C ASP A 196 4.20 -6.96 -3.56
N PHE A 197 4.94 -7.83 -2.86
CA PHE A 197 4.67 -9.27 -2.86
C PHE A 197 3.34 -9.58 -2.16
N GLY A 198 3.07 -8.98 -1.00
CA GLY A 198 1.78 -9.09 -0.33
C GLY A 198 0.62 -8.60 -1.18
N MET A 199 0.78 -7.44 -1.82
CA MET A 199 -0.20 -6.87 -2.72
C MET A 199 -0.47 -7.78 -3.93
N GLY A 200 0.58 -8.36 -4.53
CA GLY A 200 0.46 -9.32 -5.63
C GLY A 200 -0.29 -10.60 -5.22
N ILE A 201 0.02 -11.17 -4.04
CA ILE A 201 -0.73 -12.30 -3.48
C ILE A 201 -2.21 -11.93 -3.31
N GLY A 202 -2.50 -10.74 -2.77
CA GLY A 202 -3.86 -10.23 -2.56
C GLY A 202 -4.65 -10.13 -3.86
N MET A 203 -4.06 -9.58 -4.91
CA MET A 203 -4.69 -9.47 -6.23
C MET A 203 -4.99 -10.84 -6.85
N LEU A 204 -4.02 -11.76 -6.81
CA LEU A 204 -4.16 -13.09 -7.41
C LEU A 204 -5.15 -13.96 -6.65
N SER A 205 -5.05 -14.01 -5.33
CA SER A 205 -5.96 -14.80 -4.49
C SER A 205 -7.39 -14.27 -4.55
N ALA A 206 -7.57 -12.95 -4.54
CA ALA A 206 -8.89 -12.34 -4.69
C ALA A 206 -9.52 -12.63 -6.05
N GLY A 207 -8.74 -12.56 -7.14
CA GLY A 207 -9.22 -12.94 -8.47
C GLY A 207 -9.67 -14.40 -8.52
N PHE A 208 -8.87 -15.31 -7.96
CA PHE A 208 -9.21 -16.73 -7.90
C PHE A 208 -10.47 -17.01 -7.07
N ILE A 209 -10.59 -16.39 -5.89
CA ILE A 209 -11.77 -16.57 -5.02
C ILE A 209 -13.01 -15.94 -5.66
N ALA A 210 -12.90 -14.76 -6.25
CA ALA A 210 -14.03 -14.08 -6.89
C ALA A 210 -14.62 -14.86 -8.08
N THR A 211 -13.84 -15.72 -8.75
CA THR A 211 -14.35 -16.59 -9.82
C THR A 211 -15.16 -17.76 -9.30
N HIS A 212 -15.00 -18.18 -8.02
CA HIS A 212 -15.66 -19.35 -7.43
C HIS A 212 -16.71 -18.98 -6.38
N THR A 213 -16.67 -17.74 -5.87
CA THR A 213 -17.58 -17.22 -4.83
C THR A 213 -17.91 -15.76 -5.09
N ASN A 214 -18.65 -15.10 -4.19
CA ASN A 214 -18.86 -13.67 -4.25
C ASN A 214 -17.68 -12.88 -3.64
N LEU A 215 -17.55 -11.60 -3.99
CA LEU A 215 -16.47 -10.73 -3.52
C LEU A 215 -16.48 -10.50 -2.00
N ALA A 216 -17.67 -10.47 -1.37
CA ALA A 216 -17.78 -10.35 0.09
C ALA A 216 -17.07 -11.51 0.80
N THR A 217 -17.26 -12.76 0.36
CA THR A 217 -16.57 -13.94 0.90
C THR A 217 -15.06 -13.87 0.66
N ALA A 218 -14.63 -13.33 -0.49
CA ALA A 218 -13.21 -13.15 -0.78
C ALA A 218 -12.55 -12.16 0.20
N TYR A 219 -13.21 -11.04 0.52
CA TYR A 219 -12.71 -10.08 1.51
C TYR A 219 -12.60 -10.70 2.91
N LEU A 220 -13.63 -11.44 3.36
CA LEU A 220 -13.61 -12.11 4.66
C LEU A 220 -12.50 -13.16 4.78
N SER A 221 -12.30 -14.00 3.75
CA SER A 221 -11.29 -15.05 3.78
C SER A 221 -9.86 -14.49 3.86
N LEU A 222 -9.59 -13.41 3.15
CA LEU A 222 -8.25 -12.79 3.15
C LEU A 222 -7.94 -12.03 4.45
N ILE A 223 -8.97 -11.51 5.14
CA ILE A 223 -8.80 -10.91 6.46
C ILE A 223 -8.42 -11.96 7.49
N HIS A 224 -9.06 -13.12 7.48
CA HIS A 224 -8.69 -14.22 8.38
C HIS A 224 -7.25 -14.72 8.17
N ILE A 225 -6.73 -14.68 6.94
CA ILE A 225 -5.33 -14.99 6.66
C ILE A 225 -4.39 -13.93 7.25
N SER A 226 -4.81 -12.67 7.31
CA SER A 226 -4.00 -11.56 7.85
C SER A 226 -4.04 -11.42 9.39
N GLU A 227 -4.86 -12.22 10.10
CA GLU A 227 -4.94 -12.26 11.57
C GLU A 227 -4.20 -13.49 12.18
N PRO A 228 -2.86 -13.58 12.16
CA PRO A 228 -2.14 -14.74 12.66
C PRO A 228 -2.03 -14.81 14.21
N THR A 229 -2.61 -13.88 14.96
CA THR A 229 -2.24 -13.67 16.37
C THR A 229 -3.22 -14.21 17.39
N ARG A 230 -4.27 -14.94 17.04
CA ARG A 230 -5.24 -15.47 18.02
C ARG A 230 -5.22 -16.99 18.24
N GLN A 231 -4.31 -17.75 17.62
CA GLN A 231 -4.23 -19.21 17.80
C GLN A 231 -2.92 -19.70 18.41
N ALA A 232 -2.14 -18.83 19.05
CA ALA A 232 -0.92 -19.21 19.78
C ALA A 232 -1.03 -18.79 21.26
N GLU A 233 -2.09 -19.20 21.95
CA GLU A 233 -2.18 -19.35 23.41
C GLU A 233 -2.72 -20.74 23.74
#